data_ef30c59826c4fb08d70baa9d68aa9b19
#
_entry.id   ef30c59826c4fb08d70baa9d68aa9b19
#
_cell.length_a   1.000
_cell.length_b   1.000
_cell.length_c   1.000
_cell.angle_alpha   90.00
_cell.angle_beta   90.00
_cell.angle_gamma   90.00
#
_symmetry.space_group_name_H-M   'P 1'
#
loop_
_entity.id
_entity.type
_entity.pdbx_description
1 polymer ?
#
loop_
_entity_poly.entity_id
_entity_poly.type
_entity_poly.pdbx_seq_one_letter_code
_entity_poly.pdbx_strand_id
1 'polypeptide(L)'
;MVEIGKVLSSTPGTIQVILNGIEVFEANKSEIRISRYVVIEDGNNLKILASIQNITAVQSEAQTISYTLSCTPIGCYLEKEDGLDFRQGGVNLPSPTEPVYLPDTEIVNSIFSSNDNFSFYVGTLSNNQAINYYVDGNRFFGKHIAVVGSTGSGKSCAVARLLQNIMKINHGRNENVDSIKNSHVIIFDIHSEYQSAFTLDQQEGFSLNCLDVEKLCLPYWLMNSQELESLFIESNEMNSHNQISQFKKAVILSKEKHNPEMEHITYDTPVYFDVWEVYRYIKNKNAEVISKKEGDPHLPKRKDGSLINDPDILYLTEDIEFAATSTSAANKASAGPYNGEFERFITRLETKLSDKRLKFITKPEKGDGTAYTTGDFAEILKQFLGYIEKCNVTIIDLSAIPFEVLSIVISLLSRIIFDFAFHYSKLRHHEGKVNDIPFMLVCEEAHN
;
A
#
# COMPACT_ATOMS: atom_id res chain seq x y z
N MET A 1 -0.49 -36.07 29.06
CA MET A 1 -1.44 -35.06 29.64
C MET A 1 -1.67 -35.33 31.10
N VAL A 2 -1.81 -34.31 31.96
CA VAL A 2 -2.06 -34.42 33.42
C VAL A 2 -3.50 -33.99 33.68
N GLU A 3 -4.32 -34.87 34.29
CA GLU A 3 -5.67 -34.53 34.69
C GLU A 3 -5.66 -33.51 35.85
N ILE A 4 -6.37 -32.41 35.68
CA ILE A 4 -6.39 -31.31 36.68
C ILE A 4 -7.77 -31.08 37.32
N GLY A 5 -8.84 -31.53 36.69
CA GLY A 5 -10.19 -31.23 37.15
C GLY A 5 -11.28 -31.79 36.27
N LYS A 6 -12.49 -31.30 36.49
CA LYS A 6 -13.68 -31.70 35.75
C LYS A 6 -14.51 -30.50 35.33
N VAL A 7 -15.25 -30.64 34.26
CA VAL A 7 -16.21 -29.65 33.80
C VAL A 7 -17.35 -29.50 34.82
N LEU A 8 -17.60 -28.28 35.28
CA LEU A 8 -18.70 -27.93 36.19
C LEU A 8 -19.93 -27.51 35.38
N SER A 9 -19.74 -26.65 34.38
CA SER A 9 -20.82 -26.19 33.51
C SER A 9 -20.24 -25.74 32.16
N SER A 10 -21.06 -25.76 31.13
CA SER A 10 -20.73 -25.41 29.79
C SER A 10 -21.75 -24.49 29.16
N THR A 11 -21.29 -23.44 28.51
CA THR A 11 -22.04 -22.52 27.64
C THR A 11 -21.27 -22.28 26.34
N PRO A 12 -21.91 -21.76 25.27
CA PRO A 12 -21.23 -21.56 24.01
C PRO A 12 -19.93 -20.72 24.06
N GLY A 13 -19.84 -19.78 25.01
CA GLY A 13 -18.68 -18.91 25.17
C GLY A 13 -17.77 -19.23 26.35
N THR A 14 -18.21 -20.06 27.28
CA THR A 14 -17.50 -20.27 28.56
C THR A 14 -17.74 -21.67 29.12
N ILE A 15 -16.63 -22.32 29.49
CA ILE A 15 -16.62 -23.60 30.18
C ILE A 15 -16.06 -23.36 31.59
N GLN A 16 -16.82 -23.73 32.61
CA GLN A 16 -16.37 -23.70 34.00
C GLN A 16 -15.79 -25.05 34.40
N VAL A 17 -14.60 -25.02 34.97
CA VAL A 17 -13.83 -26.19 35.37
C VAL A 17 -13.60 -26.11 36.89
N ILE A 18 -13.85 -27.18 37.64
CA ILE A 18 -13.43 -27.31 39.03
C ILE A 18 -12.15 -28.16 39.09
N LEU A 19 -11.15 -27.70 39.83
CA LEU A 19 -9.88 -28.43 40.00
C LEU A 19 -10.04 -29.55 41.07
N ASN A 20 -9.28 -30.63 40.89
CA ASN A 20 -9.31 -31.80 41.76
C ASN A 20 -8.62 -31.57 43.12
N GLY A 21 -8.52 -30.32 43.59
CA GLY A 21 -7.98 -29.94 44.88
C GLY A 21 -6.85 -28.92 44.80
N ILE A 22 -6.44 -28.41 45.97
CA ILE A 22 -5.41 -27.41 46.11
C ILE A 22 -4.02 -27.93 45.67
N GLU A 23 -3.77 -29.23 45.93
CA GLU A 23 -2.48 -29.86 45.60
C GLU A 23 -2.25 -29.88 44.09
N VAL A 24 -3.30 -30.11 43.30
CA VAL A 24 -3.23 -30.08 41.83
C VAL A 24 -2.93 -28.68 41.32
N PHE A 25 -3.53 -27.65 41.92
CA PHE A 25 -3.25 -26.26 41.57
C PHE A 25 -1.81 -25.88 41.92
N GLU A 26 -1.33 -26.17 43.14
CA GLU A 26 0.01 -25.83 43.58
C GLU A 26 1.11 -26.57 42.78
N ALA A 27 0.88 -27.85 42.45
CA ALA A 27 1.82 -28.64 41.63
C ALA A 27 1.94 -28.14 40.19
N ASN A 28 0.87 -27.54 39.64
CA ASN A 28 0.82 -27.10 38.24
C ASN A 28 0.66 -25.58 38.06
N LYS A 29 1.03 -24.81 39.07
CA LYS A 29 0.82 -23.34 39.12
C LYS A 29 1.51 -22.58 37.97
N SER A 30 2.56 -23.10 37.39
CA SER A 30 3.23 -22.54 36.24
C SER A 30 2.41 -22.69 34.95
N GLU A 31 1.62 -23.77 34.84
CA GLU A 31 0.82 -24.08 33.65
C GLU A 31 -0.62 -23.61 33.80
N ILE A 32 -1.17 -23.59 35.04
CA ILE A 32 -2.50 -23.07 35.28
C ILE A 32 -2.43 -21.54 35.47
N ARG A 33 -2.38 -20.82 34.35
CA ARG A 33 -2.35 -19.34 34.31
C ARG A 33 -3.34 -18.82 33.28
N ILE A 34 -3.75 -17.57 33.45
CA ILE A 34 -4.58 -16.88 32.43
C ILE A 34 -3.88 -16.92 31.11
N SER A 35 -4.63 -17.14 30.02
CA SER A 35 -4.21 -17.32 28.64
C SER A 35 -3.45 -18.63 28.36
N ARG A 36 -3.25 -19.53 29.34
CA ARG A 36 -2.80 -20.90 29.08
C ARG A 36 -3.95 -21.78 28.63
N TYR A 37 -3.62 -22.98 28.17
CA TYR A 37 -4.57 -23.89 27.56
C TYR A 37 -4.89 -25.06 28.45
N VAL A 38 -6.13 -25.57 28.32
CA VAL A 38 -6.59 -26.82 28.86
C VAL A 38 -7.24 -27.66 27.76
N VAL A 39 -7.22 -28.97 27.93
CA VAL A 39 -7.89 -29.93 27.02
C VAL A 39 -8.97 -30.63 27.76
N ILE A 40 -10.15 -30.73 27.18
CA ILE A 40 -11.32 -31.41 27.72
C ILE A 40 -11.62 -32.59 26.79
N GLU A 41 -11.72 -33.79 27.33
CA GLU A 41 -12.12 -34.97 26.58
C GLU A 41 -13.65 -35.08 26.58
N ASP A 42 -14.23 -35.00 25.37
CA ASP A 42 -15.61 -35.43 25.13
C ASP A 42 -15.62 -36.94 24.83
N GLY A 43 -16.40 -37.73 25.56
CA GLY A 43 -16.41 -39.19 25.52
C GLY A 43 -16.43 -39.90 24.15
N ASN A 44 -16.35 -39.11 23.04
CA ASN A 44 -16.34 -39.56 21.65
C ASN A 44 -14.96 -39.44 20.96
N ASN A 45 -13.84 -39.45 21.69
CA ASN A 45 -12.50 -39.23 21.22
C ASN A 45 -12.22 -37.81 20.66
N LEU A 46 -13.19 -36.90 20.76
CA LEU A 46 -13.01 -35.51 20.40
C LEU A 46 -12.41 -34.76 21.60
N LYS A 47 -11.33 -34.05 21.38
CA LYS A 47 -10.68 -33.23 22.39
C LYS A 47 -10.93 -31.76 22.11
N ILE A 48 -11.34 -31.02 23.11
CA ILE A 48 -11.65 -29.59 23.03
C ILE A 48 -10.47 -28.83 23.63
N LEU A 49 -9.88 -27.94 22.87
CA LEU A 49 -8.87 -26.99 23.34
C LEU A 49 -9.60 -25.73 23.82
N ALA A 50 -9.34 -25.32 25.07
CA ALA A 50 -9.88 -24.10 25.66
C ALA A 50 -8.77 -23.26 26.31
N SER A 51 -8.94 -21.94 26.31
CA SER A 51 -8.03 -20.99 26.96
C SER A 51 -8.58 -20.54 28.30
N ILE A 52 -7.74 -20.56 29.33
CA ILE A 52 -8.06 -20.07 30.67
C ILE A 52 -8.20 -18.54 30.64
N GLN A 53 -9.38 -18.02 30.97
CA GLN A 53 -9.67 -16.60 31.04
C GLN A 53 -9.65 -16.04 32.43
N ASN A 54 -10.09 -16.86 33.41
CA ASN A 54 -10.15 -16.46 34.82
C ASN A 54 -9.90 -17.65 35.74
N ILE A 55 -9.30 -17.37 36.89
CA ILE A 55 -9.03 -18.33 37.95
C ILE A 55 -9.65 -17.77 39.23
N THR A 56 -10.57 -18.48 39.85
CA THR A 56 -11.25 -18.05 41.06
C THR A 56 -11.01 -19.07 42.17
N ALA A 57 -10.62 -18.58 43.33
CA ALA A 57 -10.54 -19.37 44.54
C ALA A 57 -11.78 -19.11 45.39
N VAL A 58 -12.49 -20.17 45.79
CA VAL A 58 -13.68 -20.09 46.65
C VAL A 58 -13.38 -20.84 47.94
N GLN A 59 -13.54 -20.17 49.06
CA GLN A 59 -13.38 -20.78 50.37
C GLN A 59 -14.75 -21.26 50.84
N SER A 60 -14.86 -22.56 51.17
CA SER A 60 -16.09 -23.13 51.74
C SER A 60 -16.20 -22.82 53.24
N GLU A 61 -17.40 -23.01 53.80
CA GLU A 61 -17.63 -22.87 55.24
C GLU A 61 -16.73 -23.81 56.09
N ALA A 62 -16.27 -24.93 55.51
CA ALA A 62 -15.33 -25.85 56.11
C ALA A 62 -13.86 -25.44 55.99
N GLN A 63 -13.54 -24.17 55.63
CA GLN A 63 -12.20 -23.63 55.39
C GLN A 63 -11.39 -24.34 54.28
N THR A 64 -12.02 -25.16 53.45
CA THR A 64 -11.36 -25.75 52.29
C THR A 64 -11.42 -24.78 51.11
N ILE A 65 -10.28 -24.57 50.43
CA ILE A 65 -10.19 -23.74 49.24
C ILE A 65 -10.39 -24.63 48.03
N SER A 66 -11.36 -24.28 47.18
CA SER A 66 -11.56 -24.88 45.86
C SER A 66 -11.21 -23.85 44.75
N TYR A 67 -10.57 -24.32 43.70
CA TYR A 67 -10.24 -23.47 42.56
C TYR A 67 -11.16 -23.80 41.39
N THR A 68 -11.67 -22.75 40.74
CA THR A 68 -12.45 -22.85 39.52
C THR A 68 -11.77 -22.05 38.40
N LEU A 69 -11.76 -22.63 37.19
CA LEU A 69 -11.27 -21.98 36.00
C LEU A 69 -12.44 -21.62 35.10
N SER A 70 -12.44 -20.43 34.56
CA SER A 70 -13.33 -20.03 33.49
C SER A 70 -12.53 -20.08 32.16
N CYS A 71 -12.93 -20.95 31.25
CA CYS A 71 -12.23 -21.22 30.02
C CYS A 71 -13.08 -20.88 28.79
N THR A 72 -12.48 -20.33 27.75
CA THR A 72 -13.13 -20.08 26.45
C THR A 72 -12.69 -21.16 25.45
N PRO A 73 -13.65 -21.88 24.83
CA PRO A 73 -13.30 -22.88 23.81
C PRO A 73 -12.66 -22.18 22.55
N ILE A 74 -11.55 -22.74 22.04
CA ILE A 74 -10.86 -22.26 20.86
C ILE A 74 -11.22 -23.10 19.65
N GLY A 75 -11.24 -24.43 19.83
CA GLY A 75 -11.51 -25.40 18.77
C GLY A 75 -11.50 -26.81 19.30
N CYS A 76 -11.64 -27.76 18.40
CA CYS A 76 -11.57 -29.18 18.73
C CYS A 76 -10.57 -29.90 17.81
N TYR A 77 -10.01 -31.00 18.30
CA TYR A 77 -9.11 -31.84 17.52
C TYR A 77 -9.35 -33.32 17.75
N LEU A 78 -9.00 -34.09 16.73
CA LEU A 78 -8.94 -35.54 16.75
C LEU A 78 -7.49 -35.98 16.57
N GLU A 79 -7.04 -36.93 17.36
CA GLU A 79 -5.75 -37.59 17.15
C GLU A 79 -5.92 -38.65 16.06
N LYS A 80 -5.12 -38.56 15.00
CA LYS A 80 -5.04 -39.52 13.88
C LYS A 80 -3.66 -40.14 13.83
N GLU A 81 -3.53 -41.25 13.12
CA GLU A 81 -2.22 -41.91 12.91
C GLU A 81 -1.19 -40.96 12.26
N ASP A 82 -1.65 -40.02 11.41
CA ASP A 82 -0.81 -39.07 10.67
C ASP A 82 -0.66 -37.69 11.35
N GLY A 83 -1.18 -37.51 12.59
CA GLY A 83 -1.09 -36.23 13.33
C GLY A 83 -2.41 -35.76 13.91
N LEU A 84 -2.50 -34.44 14.19
CA LEU A 84 -3.68 -33.83 14.77
C LEU A 84 -4.54 -33.12 13.71
N ASP A 85 -5.85 -33.44 13.66
CA ASP A 85 -6.82 -32.70 12.83
C ASP A 85 -7.52 -31.66 13.71
N PHE A 86 -6.98 -30.43 13.75
CA PHE A 86 -7.54 -29.32 14.52
C PHE A 86 -8.52 -28.49 13.68
N ARG A 87 -9.66 -28.19 14.27
CA ARG A 87 -10.71 -27.33 13.69
C ARG A 87 -11.05 -26.20 14.63
N GLN A 88 -10.84 -24.98 14.17
CA GLN A 88 -11.19 -23.78 14.92
C GLN A 88 -12.71 -23.52 14.86
N GLY A 89 -13.33 -23.26 15.99
CA GLY A 89 -14.79 -23.05 16.09
C GLY A 89 -15.59 -24.35 15.95
N GLY A 90 -16.93 -24.27 15.93
CA GLY A 90 -17.83 -25.42 15.74
C GLY A 90 -17.73 -26.51 16.83
N VAL A 91 -17.35 -26.12 18.02
CA VAL A 91 -17.05 -27.03 19.13
C VAL A 91 -18.34 -27.61 19.70
N ASN A 92 -18.44 -28.93 19.81
CA ASN A 92 -19.40 -29.55 20.68
C ASN A 92 -19.07 -29.16 22.13
N LEU A 93 -20.06 -28.70 22.87
CA LEU A 93 -19.85 -28.30 24.27
C LEU A 93 -19.69 -29.54 25.14
N PRO A 94 -18.66 -29.56 26.03
CA PRO A 94 -18.45 -30.68 26.91
C PRO A 94 -19.57 -30.76 27.96
N SER A 95 -19.91 -31.97 28.37
CA SER A 95 -20.88 -32.20 29.41
C SER A 95 -20.28 -31.98 30.82
N PRO A 96 -21.07 -31.64 31.84
CA PRO A 96 -20.59 -31.62 33.21
C PRO A 96 -20.00 -32.99 33.60
N THR A 97 -18.96 -32.98 34.43
CA THR A 97 -18.15 -34.12 34.92
C THR A 97 -17.12 -34.68 33.96
N GLU A 98 -17.03 -34.21 32.70
CA GLU A 98 -15.98 -34.62 31.81
C GLU A 98 -14.59 -34.17 32.31
N PRO A 99 -13.55 -35.02 32.13
CA PRO A 99 -12.22 -34.74 32.65
C PRO A 99 -11.51 -33.63 31.86
N VAL A 100 -10.72 -32.85 32.59
CA VAL A 100 -9.94 -31.72 32.07
C VAL A 100 -8.47 -31.96 32.34
N TYR A 101 -7.63 -31.76 31.29
CA TYR A 101 -6.21 -32.03 31.33
C TYR A 101 -5.39 -30.79 30.97
N LEU A 102 -4.15 -30.76 31.46
CA LEU A 102 -3.13 -29.89 30.89
C LEU A 102 -2.57 -30.52 29.62
N PRO A 103 -2.54 -29.80 28.48
CA PRO A 103 -1.95 -30.34 27.25
C PRO A 103 -0.43 -30.44 27.37
N ASP A 104 0.13 -31.46 26.72
CA ASP A 104 1.57 -31.50 26.47
C ASP A 104 1.97 -30.41 25.47
N THR A 105 3.18 -29.86 25.61
CA THR A 105 3.67 -28.79 24.72
C THR A 105 3.69 -29.24 23.26
N GLU A 106 3.93 -30.50 22.98
CA GLU A 106 3.93 -31.05 21.61
C GLU A 106 2.54 -31.00 20.95
N ILE A 107 1.47 -31.26 21.71
CA ILE A 107 0.10 -31.17 21.22
C ILE A 107 -0.22 -29.71 20.86
N VAL A 108 0.14 -28.76 21.73
CA VAL A 108 -0.11 -27.35 21.48
C VAL A 108 0.72 -26.86 20.29
N ASN A 109 1.98 -27.26 20.16
CA ASN A 109 2.79 -26.96 19.01
C ASN A 109 2.18 -27.51 17.70
N SER A 110 1.68 -28.76 17.72
CA SER A 110 1.04 -29.36 16.53
C SER A 110 -0.24 -28.62 16.12
N ILE A 111 -1.02 -28.10 17.09
CA ILE A 111 -2.22 -27.31 16.81
C ILE A 111 -1.89 -25.96 16.17
N PHE A 112 -0.81 -25.31 16.63
CA PHE A 112 -0.37 -24.01 16.11
C PHE A 112 0.67 -24.11 14.98
N SER A 113 1.07 -25.32 14.58
CA SER A 113 1.83 -25.58 13.36
C SER A 113 0.86 -25.62 12.16
N SER A 114 1.33 -25.19 11.00
CA SER A 114 0.64 -25.41 9.74
C SER A 114 1.26 -26.62 9.05
N ASN A 115 0.43 -27.55 8.60
CA ASN A 115 0.86 -28.71 7.78
C ASN A 115 0.79 -28.42 6.28
N ASP A 116 0.59 -27.14 5.91
CA ASP A 116 0.49 -26.72 4.51
C ASP A 116 1.86 -26.68 3.84
N ASN A 117 1.87 -26.75 2.51
CA ASN A 117 3.08 -26.70 1.69
C ASN A 117 3.92 -25.44 1.88
N PHE A 118 3.32 -24.36 2.40
CA PHE A 118 4.00 -23.11 2.77
C PHE A 118 3.61 -22.72 4.19
N SER A 119 4.27 -23.32 5.18
CA SER A 119 4.11 -22.97 6.60
C SER A 119 4.97 -21.77 6.95
N PHE A 120 4.33 -20.61 7.18
CA PHE A 120 5.00 -19.36 7.49
C PHE A 120 5.08 -19.12 9.00
N TYR A 121 6.30 -18.96 9.50
CA TYR A 121 6.56 -18.64 10.92
C TYR A 121 6.30 -17.15 11.19
N VAL A 122 5.31 -16.88 12.04
CA VAL A 122 4.97 -15.51 12.47
C VAL A 122 5.75 -15.09 13.71
N GLY A 123 5.90 -16.00 14.68
CA GLY A 123 6.54 -15.72 15.96
C GLY A 123 6.27 -16.80 17.00
N THR A 124 6.46 -16.49 18.27
CA THR A 124 6.10 -17.35 19.40
C THR A 124 4.89 -16.79 20.14
N LEU A 125 4.13 -17.66 20.81
CA LEU A 125 3.01 -17.20 21.63
C LEU A 125 3.52 -16.40 22.84
N SER A 126 2.90 -15.24 23.11
CA SER A 126 3.29 -14.36 24.21
C SER A 126 3.13 -15.01 25.60
N ASN A 127 2.15 -15.92 25.73
CA ASN A 127 1.85 -16.66 26.94
C ASN A 127 2.72 -17.92 27.14
N ASN A 128 3.36 -18.41 26.05
CA ASN A 128 4.30 -19.54 26.11
C ASN A 128 5.31 -19.44 24.94
N GLN A 129 6.48 -18.88 25.21
CA GLN A 129 7.55 -18.69 24.22
C GLN A 129 8.14 -20.00 23.65
N ALA A 130 7.83 -21.16 24.25
CA ALA A 130 8.21 -22.45 23.69
C ALA A 130 7.32 -22.91 22.53
N ILE A 131 6.19 -22.22 22.30
CA ILE A 131 5.23 -22.56 21.26
C ILE A 131 5.43 -21.63 20.07
N ASN A 132 5.84 -22.19 18.95
CA ASN A 132 5.94 -21.49 17.67
C ASN A 132 4.56 -21.37 17.01
N TYR A 133 4.27 -20.20 16.46
CA TYR A 133 3.03 -19.93 15.74
C TYR A 133 3.29 -19.83 14.24
N TYR A 134 2.64 -20.70 13.49
CA TYR A 134 2.71 -20.76 12.03
C TYR A 134 1.35 -20.49 11.42
N VAL A 135 1.35 -19.93 10.22
CA VAL A 135 0.17 -19.72 9.39
C VAL A 135 0.39 -20.29 8.00
N ASP A 136 -0.69 -20.62 7.30
CA ASP A 136 -0.65 -20.90 5.87
C ASP A 136 -0.20 -19.65 5.11
N GLY A 137 1.03 -19.65 4.62
CA GLY A 137 1.64 -18.50 3.96
C GLY A 137 0.92 -18.12 2.67
N ASN A 138 0.37 -19.09 1.93
CA ASN A 138 -0.40 -18.81 0.72
C ASN A 138 -1.68 -18.02 1.03
N ARG A 139 -2.38 -18.39 2.08
CA ARG A 139 -3.59 -17.67 2.53
C ARG A 139 -3.25 -16.35 3.18
N PHE A 140 -2.16 -16.29 3.93
CA PHE A 140 -1.76 -15.07 4.65
C PHE A 140 -1.31 -13.99 3.67
N PHE A 141 -0.39 -14.31 2.74
CA PHE A 141 0.13 -13.35 1.77
C PHE A 141 -0.70 -13.21 0.49
N GLY A 142 -1.59 -14.15 0.23
CA GLY A 142 -2.53 -14.06 -0.90
C GLY A 142 -3.73 -13.13 -0.67
N LYS A 143 -3.79 -12.44 0.49
CA LYS A 143 -4.88 -11.52 0.87
C LYS A 143 -4.33 -10.23 1.47
N HIS A 144 -5.25 -9.30 1.79
CA HIS A 144 -4.89 -8.06 2.45
C HIS A 144 -4.61 -8.29 3.94
N ILE A 145 -3.54 -7.67 4.43
CA ILE A 145 -3.12 -7.71 5.82
C ILE A 145 -3.19 -6.28 6.38
N ALA A 146 -3.81 -6.10 7.53
CA ALA A 146 -3.82 -4.84 8.25
C ALA A 146 -3.12 -5.00 9.60
N VAL A 147 -2.12 -4.16 9.87
CA VAL A 147 -1.44 -4.05 11.16
C VAL A 147 -1.88 -2.76 11.83
N VAL A 148 -2.63 -2.89 12.90
CA VAL A 148 -3.22 -1.75 13.62
C VAL A 148 -2.64 -1.65 15.03
N GLY A 149 -2.50 -0.42 15.51
CA GLY A 149 -1.97 -0.13 16.85
C GLY A 149 -1.73 1.36 17.03
N SER A 150 -1.60 1.81 18.29
CA SER A 150 -1.23 3.19 18.62
C SER A 150 0.21 3.51 18.22
N THR A 151 0.55 4.78 18.16
CA THR A 151 1.94 5.24 17.97
C THR A 151 2.86 4.64 19.03
N GLY A 152 4.02 4.15 18.61
CA GLY A 152 4.98 3.49 19.51
C GLY A 152 4.64 2.04 19.90
N SER A 153 3.55 1.46 19.39
CA SER A 153 3.19 0.04 19.67
C SER A 153 4.04 -0.99 18.92
N GLY A 154 4.92 -0.54 18.02
CA GLY A 154 5.80 -1.42 17.25
C GLY A 154 5.24 -1.90 15.92
N LYS A 155 4.25 -1.19 15.33
CA LYS A 155 3.67 -1.56 14.01
C LYS A 155 4.73 -1.75 12.92
N SER A 156 5.55 -0.73 12.67
CA SER A 156 6.60 -0.75 11.64
C SER A 156 7.63 -1.86 11.91
N CYS A 157 8.02 -2.06 13.19
CA CYS A 157 8.90 -3.16 13.58
C CYS A 157 8.27 -4.54 13.33
N ALA A 158 6.97 -4.70 13.58
CA ALA A 158 6.26 -5.96 13.34
C ALA A 158 6.18 -6.26 11.84
N VAL A 159 5.86 -5.27 11.01
CA VAL A 159 5.84 -5.39 9.55
C VAL A 159 7.24 -5.72 9.02
N ALA A 160 8.27 -4.96 9.44
CA ALA A 160 9.64 -5.22 9.04
C ALA A 160 10.08 -6.65 9.41
N ARG A 161 9.72 -7.13 10.61
CA ARG A 161 10.05 -8.49 11.05
C ARG A 161 9.34 -9.57 10.24
N LEU A 162 8.07 -9.38 9.91
CA LEU A 162 7.33 -10.29 9.01
C LEU A 162 8.00 -10.38 7.65
N LEU A 163 8.38 -9.23 7.07
CA LEU A 163 9.08 -9.18 5.79
C LEU A 163 10.46 -9.83 5.85
N GLN A 164 11.24 -9.59 6.92
CA GLN A 164 12.51 -10.26 7.15
C GLN A 164 12.34 -11.79 7.24
N ASN A 165 11.31 -12.26 7.95
CA ASN A 165 11.03 -13.70 8.06
C ASN A 165 10.72 -14.32 6.70
N ILE A 166 9.90 -13.66 5.86
CA ILE A 166 9.61 -14.12 4.49
C ILE A 166 10.88 -14.27 3.65
N MET A 167 11.78 -13.30 3.77
CA MET A 167 12.99 -13.21 2.96
C MET A 167 14.16 -13.98 3.55
N LYS A 168 13.97 -14.62 4.70
CA LYS A 168 15.03 -15.28 5.47
C LYS A 168 16.21 -14.37 5.81
N ILE A 169 15.93 -13.08 6.03
CA ILE A 169 16.93 -12.14 6.53
C ILE A 169 17.03 -12.29 8.05
N ASN A 170 18.23 -12.34 8.61
CA ASN A 170 18.50 -12.52 10.06
C ASN A 170 18.12 -13.92 10.61
N HIS A 171 18.81 -14.93 10.16
CA HIS A 171 18.58 -16.30 10.59
C HIS A 171 19.35 -16.71 11.81
N GLY A 172 18.69 -16.92 12.85
CA GLY A 172 19.17 -17.72 13.95
C GLY A 172 18.18 -18.81 14.35
N ARG A 173 17.03 -18.89 13.68
CA ARG A 173 15.91 -19.70 14.21
C ARG A 173 15.05 -20.28 13.08
N ASN A 174 15.33 -21.44 12.62
CA ASN A 174 14.58 -22.33 11.70
C ASN A 174 15.04 -22.36 10.25
N GLU A 175 15.82 -23.38 9.94
CA GLU A 175 16.30 -23.73 8.60
C GLU A 175 15.19 -24.27 7.66
N ASN A 176 13.98 -24.54 8.19
CA ASN A 176 12.92 -25.26 7.48
C ASN A 176 11.76 -24.39 6.95
N VAL A 177 11.91 -23.08 6.95
CA VAL A 177 10.86 -22.20 6.40
C VAL A 177 11.11 -21.98 4.91
N ASP A 178 10.14 -22.35 4.06
CA ASP A 178 10.18 -22.01 2.65
C ASP A 178 10.12 -20.50 2.46
N SER A 179 11.10 -19.94 1.74
CA SER A 179 11.08 -18.52 1.37
C SER A 179 10.17 -18.32 0.16
N ILE A 180 9.55 -17.15 0.09
CA ILE A 180 8.89 -16.73 -1.14
C ILE A 180 9.97 -16.60 -2.23
N LYS A 181 9.81 -17.37 -3.31
CA LYS A 181 10.67 -17.27 -4.49
C LYS A 181 10.06 -16.26 -5.46
N ASN A 182 10.90 -15.42 -6.06
CA ASN A 182 10.52 -14.45 -7.10
C ASN A 182 9.45 -13.42 -6.65
N SER A 183 9.33 -13.10 -5.38
CA SER A 183 8.41 -12.07 -4.91
C SER A 183 9.07 -10.69 -4.91
N HIS A 184 8.26 -9.68 -5.21
CA HIS A 184 8.65 -8.29 -5.14
C HIS A 184 7.85 -7.60 -4.05
N VAL A 185 8.55 -7.04 -3.07
CA VAL A 185 7.96 -6.24 -2.00
C VAL A 185 8.27 -4.77 -2.27
N ILE A 186 7.24 -3.97 -2.37
CA ILE A 186 7.35 -2.52 -2.56
C ILE A 186 6.81 -1.86 -1.31
N ILE A 187 7.63 -1.03 -0.66
CA ILE A 187 7.30 -0.36 0.59
C ILE A 187 7.19 1.14 0.33
N PHE A 188 6.03 1.73 0.62
CA PHE A 188 5.85 3.17 0.71
C PHE A 188 6.20 3.61 2.12
N ASP A 189 7.40 4.18 2.28
CA ASP A 189 7.99 4.57 3.55
C ASP A 189 7.86 6.09 3.74
N ILE A 190 6.88 6.50 4.54
CA ILE A 190 6.58 7.93 4.77
C ILE A 190 7.52 8.53 5.82
N HIS A 191 8.04 7.72 6.73
CA HIS A 191 8.88 8.16 7.85
C HIS A 191 10.35 7.78 7.74
N SER A 192 10.77 7.13 6.63
CA SER A 192 12.14 6.64 6.42
C SER A 192 12.61 5.65 7.50
N GLU A 193 11.70 4.75 7.95
CA GLU A 193 11.97 3.80 9.03
C GLU A 193 12.47 2.42 8.52
N TYR A 194 12.12 2.04 7.29
CA TYR A 194 12.33 0.67 6.81
C TYR A 194 13.73 0.40 6.26
N GLN A 195 14.45 1.41 5.79
CA GLN A 195 15.78 1.20 5.19
C GLN A 195 16.73 0.49 6.15
N SER A 196 16.75 0.89 7.42
CA SER A 196 17.62 0.30 8.44
C SER A 196 17.32 -1.17 8.72
N ALA A 197 16.07 -1.61 8.53
CA ALA A 197 15.65 -2.99 8.76
C ALA A 197 16.22 -3.98 7.73
N PHE A 198 16.62 -3.51 6.54
CA PHE A 198 17.05 -4.35 5.43
C PHE A 198 18.53 -4.17 5.04
N THR A 199 19.24 -3.19 5.60
CA THR A 199 20.65 -2.92 5.27
C THR A 199 21.63 -3.82 5.99
N LEU A 200 21.21 -4.59 7.01
CA LEU A 200 22.11 -5.24 7.95
C LEU A 200 22.80 -6.51 7.42
N ASP A 201 22.26 -7.17 6.39
CA ASP A 201 22.90 -8.37 5.84
C ASP A 201 22.64 -8.49 4.32
N GLN A 202 23.68 -8.25 3.53
CA GLN A 202 23.67 -8.65 2.12
C GLN A 202 23.79 -10.18 2.04
N GLN A 203 22.67 -10.87 2.07
CA GLN A 203 22.64 -12.31 1.86
C GLN A 203 22.54 -12.67 0.38
N GLU A 204 23.11 -13.81 0.03
CA GLU A 204 23.01 -14.38 -1.32
C GLU A 204 21.52 -14.54 -1.72
N GLY A 205 21.08 -13.88 -2.78
CA GLY A 205 19.72 -13.92 -3.29
C GLY A 205 18.78 -12.80 -2.81
N PHE A 206 19.23 -11.90 -1.92
CA PHE A 206 18.49 -10.70 -1.52
C PHE A 206 19.10 -9.46 -2.15
N SER A 207 18.26 -8.59 -2.68
CA SER A 207 18.67 -7.27 -3.09
C SER A 207 17.68 -6.20 -2.62
N LEU A 208 18.24 -5.07 -2.20
CA LEU A 208 17.50 -3.91 -1.71
C LEU A 208 17.67 -2.76 -2.70
N ASN A 209 16.57 -2.18 -3.12
CA ASN A 209 16.53 -0.95 -3.90
C ASN A 209 15.88 0.16 -3.05
N CYS A 210 16.59 1.26 -2.81
CA CYS A 210 16.09 2.41 -2.08
C CYS A 210 15.98 3.60 -3.03
N LEU A 211 14.75 4.07 -3.24
CA LEU A 211 14.41 5.21 -4.07
C LEU A 211 13.98 6.37 -3.18
N ASP A 212 14.85 7.35 -3.02
CA ASP A 212 14.53 8.65 -2.46
C ASP A 212 14.09 9.63 -3.55
N VAL A 213 13.70 10.84 -3.18
CA VAL A 213 13.26 11.87 -4.14
C VAL A 213 14.32 12.28 -5.16
N GLU A 214 15.60 12.00 -4.90
CA GLU A 214 16.69 12.31 -5.83
C GLU A 214 16.84 11.22 -6.92
N LYS A 215 16.54 9.97 -6.57
CA LYS A 215 16.62 8.82 -7.47
C LYS A 215 15.29 8.48 -8.13
N LEU A 216 14.17 8.81 -7.48
CA LEU A 216 12.84 8.53 -7.99
C LEU A 216 12.60 9.34 -9.27
N CYS A 217 12.19 8.66 -10.33
CA CYS A 217 11.71 9.25 -11.57
C CYS A 217 10.23 8.91 -11.75
N LEU A 218 9.36 9.91 -11.61
CA LEU A 218 7.92 9.75 -11.70
C LEU A 218 7.33 10.87 -12.57
N PRO A 219 7.53 10.86 -13.89
CA PRO A 219 7.15 11.94 -14.76
C PRO A 219 5.65 12.27 -14.69
N TYR A 220 5.31 13.58 -14.65
CA TYR A 220 3.93 14.08 -14.62
C TYR A 220 3.06 13.59 -15.78
N TRP A 221 3.65 13.26 -16.92
CA TRP A 221 2.91 12.77 -18.09
C TRP A 221 2.35 11.34 -17.92
N LEU A 222 2.75 10.63 -16.86
CA LEU A 222 2.13 9.36 -16.43
C LEU A 222 0.83 9.57 -15.65
N MET A 223 0.55 10.79 -15.20
CA MET A 223 -0.64 11.13 -14.44
C MET A 223 -1.91 11.08 -15.30
N ASN A 224 -3.00 10.63 -14.70
CA ASN A 224 -4.33 10.79 -15.27
C ASN A 224 -4.88 12.22 -15.05
N SER A 225 -6.05 12.49 -15.61
CA SER A 225 -6.70 13.81 -15.51
C SER A 225 -6.89 14.27 -14.07
N GLN A 226 -7.35 13.40 -13.17
CA GLN A 226 -7.61 13.75 -11.77
C GLN A 226 -6.30 14.05 -11.02
N GLU A 227 -5.25 13.28 -11.25
CA GLU A 227 -3.93 13.49 -10.65
C GLU A 227 -3.29 14.80 -11.15
N LEU A 228 -3.38 15.08 -12.47
CA LEU A 228 -2.89 16.34 -13.05
C LEU A 228 -3.65 17.55 -12.51
N GLU A 229 -4.97 17.48 -12.47
CA GLU A 229 -5.82 18.54 -11.95
C GLU A 229 -5.56 18.79 -10.46
N SER A 230 -5.45 17.71 -9.67
CA SER A 230 -5.13 17.82 -8.24
C SER A 230 -3.73 18.41 -7.98
N LEU A 231 -2.76 18.14 -8.87
CA LEU A 231 -1.42 18.70 -8.74
C LEU A 231 -1.37 20.17 -9.11
N PHE A 232 -2.00 20.59 -10.22
CA PHE A 232 -1.79 21.91 -10.82
C PHE A 232 -2.94 22.89 -10.62
N ILE A 233 -4.18 22.42 -10.39
CA ILE A 233 -5.39 23.25 -10.36
C ILE A 233 -6.04 23.20 -8.98
N GLU A 234 -6.49 24.35 -8.48
CA GLU A 234 -7.30 24.42 -7.26
C GLU A 234 -8.78 24.39 -7.58
N SER A 235 -9.47 23.37 -7.11
CA SER A 235 -10.92 23.15 -7.36
C SER A 235 -11.80 24.23 -6.72
N ASN A 236 -11.30 24.97 -5.73
CA ASN A 236 -12.07 25.95 -4.96
C ASN A 236 -12.12 27.34 -5.61
N GLU A 237 -11.43 27.57 -6.73
CA GLU A 237 -11.48 28.86 -7.42
C GLU A 237 -12.74 28.98 -8.29
N MET A 238 -13.34 30.17 -8.36
CA MET A 238 -14.57 30.42 -9.15
C MET A 238 -14.39 30.10 -10.64
N ASN A 239 -13.17 30.26 -11.18
CA ASN A 239 -12.83 30.04 -12.59
C ASN A 239 -12.18 28.68 -12.82
N SER A 240 -12.26 27.74 -11.88
CA SER A 240 -11.62 26.41 -11.99
C SER A 240 -12.04 25.64 -13.26
N HIS A 241 -13.30 25.73 -13.67
CA HIS A 241 -13.77 25.09 -14.90
C HIS A 241 -13.09 25.62 -16.17
N ASN A 242 -12.85 26.94 -16.26
CA ASN A 242 -12.13 27.56 -17.36
C ASN A 242 -10.66 27.14 -17.35
N GLN A 243 -10.03 27.10 -16.16
CA GLN A 243 -8.66 26.62 -15.99
C GLN A 243 -8.54 25.17 -16.45
N ILE A 244 -9.40 24.26 -15.98
CA ILE A 244 -9.43 22.84 -16.37
C ILE A 244 -9.60 22.72 -17.90
N SER A 245 -10.56 23.44 -18.48
CA SER A 245 -10.85 23.38 -19.92
C SER A 245 -9.65 23.77 -20.78
N GLN A 246 -8.99 24.90 -20.46
CA GLN A 246 -7.84 25.37 -21.21
C GLN A 246 -6.57 24.54 -20.94
N PHE A 247 -6.35 24.11 -19.70
CA PHE A 247 -5.26 23.20 -19.34
C PHE A 247 -5.38 21.87 -20.07
N LYS A 248 -6.56 21.25 -20.05
CA LYS A 248 -6.86 20.01 -20.80
C LYS A 248 -6.56 20.17 -22.29
N LYS A 249 -7.04 21.26 -22.90
CA LYS A 249 -6.78 21.56 -24.32
C LYS A 249 -5.29 21.64 -24.60
N ALA A 250 -4.55 22.42 -23.79
CA ALA A 250 -3.12 22.60 -23.96
C ALA A 250 -2.33 21.28 -23.80
N VAL A 251 -2.72 20.44 -22.82
CA VAL A 251 -2.10 19.12 -22.61
C VAL A 251 -2.30 18.23 -23.83
N ILE A 252 -3.54 18.14 -24.35
CA ILE A 252 -3.84 17.31 -25.54
C ILE A 252 -3.01 17.80 -26.74
N LEU A 253 -3.00 19.09 -27.02
CA LEU A 253 -2.22 19.67 -28.13
C LEU A 253 -0.71 19.39 -28.00
N SER A 254 -0.15 19.49 -26.78
CA SER A 254 1.26 19.18 -26.56
C SER A 254 1.54 17.68 -26.69
N LYS A 255 0.61 16.80 -26.21
CA LYS A 255 0.71 15.34 -26.42
C LYS A 255 0.72 14.99 -27.91
N GLU A 256 -0.21 15.52 -28.69
CA GLU A 256 -0.30 15.30 -30.13
C GLU A 256 0.96 15.78 -30.88
N LYS A 257 1.48 16.94 -30.49
CA LYS A 257 2.73 17.48 -31.05
C LYS A 257 3.94 16.58 -30.83
N HIS A 258 4.05 15.98 -29.65
CA HIS A 258 5.22 15.17 -29.26
C HIS A 258 5.08 13.68 -29.59
N ASN A 259 3.90 13.21 -29.97
CA ASN A 259 3.65 11.80 -30.33
C ASN A 259 2.84 11.70 -31.64
N PRO A 260 3.37 12.20 -32.76
CA PRO A 260 2.64 12.30 -34.04
C PRO A 260 2.30 10.95 -34.66
N GLU A 261 2.94 9.86 -34.20
CA GLU A 261 2.71 8.49 -34.66
C GLU A 261 1.47 7.85 -34.01
N MET A 262 0.92 8.48 -32.95
CA MET A 262 -0.19 7.92 -32.21
C MET A 262 -1.53 8.50 -32.69
N GLU A 263 -2.47 7.61 -32.97
CA GLU A 263 -3.85 7.98 -33.26
C GLU A 263 -4.67 8.08 -31.96
N HIS A 264 -5.61 9.02 -31.89
CA HIS A 264 -6.56 9.17 -30.78
C HIS A 264 -5.96 9.42 -29.40
N ILE A 265 -5.13 10.44 -29.29
CA ILE A 265 -4.60 10.91 -28.01
C ILE A 265 -5.71 11.61 -27.23
N THR A 266 -5.87 11.21 -25.97
CA THR A 266 -6.82 11.82 -25.01
C THR A 266 -6.07 12.49 -23.86
N TYR A 267 -6.80 13.21 -23.02
CA TYR A 267 -6.21 13.81 -21.81
C TYR A 267 -5.56 12.76 -20.88
N ASP A 268 -6.19 11.56 -20.76
CA ASP A 268 -5.73 10.47 -19.92
C ASP A 268 -4.70 9.53 -20.57
N THR A 269 -4.38 9.70 -21.86
CA THR A 269 -3.37 8.87 -22.53
C THR A 269 -2.00 9.14 -21.91
N PRO A 270 -1.30 8.12 -21.32
CA PRO A 270 -0.05 8.32 -20.60
C PRO A 270 1.15 8.44 -21.56
N VAL A 271 1.24 9.55 -22.27
CA VAL A 271 2.30 9.87 -23.22
C VAL A 271 2.94 11.20 -22.89
N TYR A 272 4.18 11.37 -23.31
CA TYR A 272 4.97 12.56 -23.06
C TYR A 272 4.30 13.82 -23.63
N PHE A 273 4.33 14.88 -22.86
CA PHE A 273 4.06 16.26 -23.27
C PHE A 273 5.00 17.22 -22.52
N ASP A 274 5.21 18.41 -23.04
CA ASP A 274 6.02 19.42 -22.36
C ASP A 274 5.11 20.34 -21.53
N VAL A 275 5.23 20.27 -20.21
CA VAL A 275 4.42 21.07 -19.30
C VAL A 275 4.72 22.58 -19.40
N TRP A 276 5.93 22.98 -19.84
CA TRP A 276 6.27 24.37 -20.10
C TRP A 276 5.59 24.92 -21.34
N GLU A 277 5.31 24.09 -22.33
CA GLU A 277 4.44 24.44 -23.46
C GLU A 277 3.00 24.71 -22.97
N VAL A 278 2.49 23.86 -22.08
CA VAL A 278 1.17 24.07 -21.45
C VAL A 278 1.13 25.37 -20.67
N TYR A 279 2.17 25.65 -19.86
CA TYR A 279 2.29 26.92 -19.14
C TYR A 279 2.27 28.11 -20.09
N ARG A 280 3.03 28.07 -21.19
CA ARG A 280 3.07 29.12 -22.21
C ARG A 280 1.73 29.32 -22.89
N TYR A 281 1.02 28.22 -23.23
CA TYR A 281 -0.32 28.28 -23.79
C TYR A 281 -1.29 29.02 -22.87
N ILE A 282 -1.31 28.69 -21.58
CA ILE A 282 -2.17 29.35 -20.60
C ILE A 282 -1.83 30.82 -20.44
N LYS A 283 -0.52 31.18 -20.42
CA LYS A 283 -0.04 32.55 -20.38
C LYS A 283 -0.50 33.37 -21.58
N ASN A 284 -0.38 32.79 -22.79
CA ASN A 284 -0.87 33.43 -24.01
C ASN A 284 -2.38 33.60 -24.01
N LYS A 285 -3.15 32.59 -23.57
CA LYS A 285 -4.62 32.70 -23.42
C LYS A 285 -5.04 33.79 -22.44
N ASN A 286 -4.30 33.95 -21.35
CA ASN A 286 -4.54 34.98 -20.34
C ASN A 286 -4.26 36.42 -20.87
N ALA A 287 -3.35 36.57 -21.83
CA ALA A 287 -2.97 37.84 -22.41
C ALA A 287 -3.67 38.16 -23.75
N GLU A 288 -4.44 37.20 -24.30
CA GLU A 288 -5.00 37.23 -25.64
C GLU A 288 -5.86 38.49 -25.90
N VAL A 289 -5.60 39.14 -27.03
CA VAL A 289 -6.38 40.26 -27.55
C VAL A 289 -6.83 39.95 -28.99
N ILE A 290 -8.10 40.13 -29.28
CA ILE A 290 -8.72 39.71 -30.53
C ILE A 290 -9.07 40.96 -31.37
N SER A 291 -8.77 40.94 -32.67
CA SER A 291 -9.19 41.98 -33.60
C SER A 291 -10.72 42.05 -33.66
N LYS A 292 -11.24 43.23 -33.64
CA LYS A 292 -12.66 43.61 -33.84
C LYS A 292 -12.81 44.68 -34.94
N LYS A 293 -11.77 44.88 -35.73
CA LYS A 293 -11.81 45.79 -36.85
C LYS A 293 -12.77 45.26 -37.91
N GLU A 294 -13.53 46.15 -38.50
CA GLU A 294 -14.49 45.79 -39.58
C GLU A 294 -13.73 45.20 -40.76
N GLY A 295 -14.21 44.02 -41.24
CA GLY A 295 -13.55 43.25 -42.28
C GLY A 295 -12.44 42.31 -41.83
N ASP A 296 -11.95 42.43 -40.62
CA ASP A 296 -10.99 41.46 -40.08
C ASP A 296 -11.71 40.20 -39.53
N PRO A 297 -11.14 38.99 -39.70
CA PRO A 297 -11.59 37.85 -38.93
C PRO A 297 -11.33 38.11 -37.47
N HIS A 298 -12.21 37.58 -36.59
CA HIS A 298 -12.06 37.71 -35.12
C HIS A 298 -10.95 36.80 -34.60
N LEU A 299 -9.71 37.10 -35.02
CA LEU A 299 -8.49 36.36 -34.65
C LEU A 299 -7.61 37.11 -33.65
N PRO A 300 -6.76 36.39 -32.91
CA PRO A 300 -5.80 37.03 -32.03
C PRO A 300 -4.86 37.97 -32.80
N LYS A 301 -4.58 39.13 -32.21
CA LYS A 301 -3.82 40.21 -32.82
C LYS A 301 -2.51 40.46 -32.09
N ARG A 302 -1.40 40.34 -32.83
CA ARG A 302 -0.07 40.67 -32.32
C ARG A 302 0.13 42.20 -32.16
N LYS A 303 1.11 42.58 -31.40
CA LYS A 303 1.51 43.98 -31.18
C LYS A 303 1.87 44.75 -32.47
N ASP A 304 2.45 44.05 -33.43
CA ASP A 304 2.75 44.60 -34.73
C ASP A 304 1.56 44.77 -35.68
N GLY A 305 0.38 44.32 -35.19
CA GLY A 305 -0.88 44.40 -35.93
C GLY A 305 -1.23 43.17 -36.78
N SER A 306 -0.33 42.20 -36.91
CA SER A 306 -0.57 40.97 -37.64
C SER A 306 -1.60 40.08 -36.90
N LEU A 307 -2.35 39.26 -37.66
CA LEU A 307 -3.36 38.34 -37.12
C LEU A 307 -2.79 36.92 -37.07
N ILE A 308 -3.16 36.16 -36.06
CA ILE A 308 -2.74 34.78 -35.85
C ILE A 308 -3.86 33.85 -36.36
N ASN A 309 -3.62 33.16 -37.47
CA ASN A 309 -4.61 32.27 -38.09
C ASN A 309 -4.77 30.96 -37.34
N ASP A 310 -3.68 30.39 -36.83
CA ASP A 310 -3.68 29.15 -36.05
C ASP A 310 -3.00 29.41 -34.68
N PRO A 311 -3.78 29.79 -33.67
CA PRO A 311 -3.20 30.12 -32.37
C PRO A 311 -2.80 28.89 -31.56
N ASP A 312 -3.38 27.73 -31.81
CA ASP A 312 -3.26 26.59 -30.89
C ASP A 312 -1.82 26.07 -30.78
N ILE A 313 -1.17 25.78 -31.89
CA ILE A 313 0.24 25.32 -31.88
C ILE A 313 1.19 26.47 -31.56
N LEU A 314 0.88 27.67 -32.05
CA LEU A 314 1.73 28.83 -31.82
C LEU A 314 1.80 29.21 -30.34
N TYR A 315 0.71 29.07 -29.61
CA TYR A 315 0.63 29.37 -28.17
C TYR A 315 1.46 28.40 -27.32
N LEU A 316 1.69 27.18 -27.80
CA LEU A 316 2.60 26.25 -27.15
C LEU A 316 4.09 26.62 -27.35
N THR A 317 4.42 27.23 -28.48
CA THR A 317 5.82 27.36 -28.95
C THR A 317 6.41 28.75 -28.75
N GLU A 318 5.60 29.81 -28.77
CA GLU A 318 6.04 31.20 -28.73
C GLU A 318 5.41 31.97 -27.57
N ASP A 319 6.18 32.84 -26.92
CA ASP A 319 5.66 33.90 -26.05
C ASP A 319 5.18 35.07 -26.92
N ILE A 320 3.87 35.35 -26.91
CA ILE A 320 3.27 36.31 -27.83
C ILE A 320 3.05 37.64 -27.15
N GLU A 321 3.54 38.72 -27.79
CA GLU A 321 3.17 40.09 -27.44
C GLU A 321 1.91 40.49 -28.18
N PHE A 322 0.78 40.64 -27.46
CA PHE A 322 -0.51 41.02 -28.02
C PHE A 322 -0.63 42.55 -28.17
N ALA A 323 -1.50 42.97 -29.10
CA ALA A 323 -1.87 44.35 -29.27
C ALA A 323 -2.58 44.89 -28.02
N ALA A 324 -2.52 46.21 -27.79
CA ALA A 324 -3.36 46.84 -26.79
C ALA A 324 -4.83 46.82 -27.24
N THR A 325 -5.75 46.74 -26.25
CA THR A 325 -7.17 46.95 -26.54
C THR A 325 -7.43 48.34 -27.06
N SER A 326 -8.27 48.50 -28.09
CA SER A 326 -8.55 49.76 -28.74
C SER A 326 -10.01 49.87 -29.21
N THR A 327 -10.60 51.03 -28.97
CA THR A 327 -11.94 51.36 -29.48
C THR A 327 -11.93 52.10 -30.84
N SER A 328 -10.71 52.50 -31.29
CA SER A 328 -10.54 53.19 -32.57
C SER A 328 -10.93 52.28 -33.74
N ALA A 329 -11.78 52.76 -34.66
CA ALA A 329 -12.24 51.98 -35.82
C ALA A 329 -11.09 51.42 -36.68
N ALA A 330 -9.99 52.18 -36.79
CA ALA A 330 -8.79 51.72 -37.54
C ALA A 330 -8.07 50.54 -36.94
N ASN A 331 -8.09 50.40 -35.62
CA ASN A 331 -7.31 49.35 -34.87
C ASN A 331 -8.15 48.69 -33.78
N LYS A 332 -9.47 48.58 -33.97
CA LYS A 332 -10.40 48.06 -32.99
C LYS A 332 -9.96 46.63 -32.55
N ALA A 333 -9.77 46.48 -31.23
CA ALA A 333 -9.37 45.22 -30.65
C ALA A 333 -9.92 45.14 -29.21
N SER A 334 -10.38 43.96 -28.83
CA SER A 334 -10.91 43.69 -27.48
C SER A 334 -10.15 42.57 -26.78
N ALA A 335 -10.20 42.53 -25.47
CA ALA A 335 -9.73 41.41 -24.68
C ALA A 335 -10.36 40.10 -25.17
N GLY A 336 -9.60 39.03 -25.18
CA GLY A 336 -10.07 37.69 -25.47
C GLY A 336 -10.95 37.14 -24.33
N PRO A 337 -11.59 35.98 -24.56
CA PRO A 337 -12.58 35.46 -23.61
C PRO A 337 -12.00 35.08 -22.24
N TYR A 338 -10.71 34.83 -22.14
CA TYR A 338 -10.01 34.43 -20.92
C TYR A 338 -8.97 35.47 -20.45
N ASN A 339 -8.98 36.65 -21.06
CA ASN A 339 -7.98 37.70 -20.74
C ASN A 339 -8.10 38.13 -19.27
N GLY A 340 -7.00 37.97 -18.49
CA GLY A 340 -6.93 38.30 -17.07
C GLY A 340 -7.55 37.25 -16.12
N GLU A 341 -8.10 36.14 -16.62
CA GLU A 341 -8.75 35.13 -15.77
C GLU A 341 -7.77 34.16 -15.10
N PHE A 342 -6.55 34.01 -15.65
CA PHE A 342 -5.62 32.96 -15.25
C PHE A 342 -4.39 33.45 -14.47
N GLU A 343 -4.34 34.71 -14.02
CA GLU A 343 -3.20 35.30 -13.31
C GLU A 343 -2.74 34.44 -12.12
N ARG A 344 -3.68 34.05 -11.24
CA ARG A 344 -3.39 33.23 -10.06
C ARG A 344 -2.95 31.83 -10.47
N PHE A 345 -3.61 31.24 -11.45
CA PHE A 345 -3.28 29.92 -11.95
C PHE A 345 -1.87 29.87 -12.56
N ILE A 346 -1.50 30.87 -13.37
CA ILE A 346 -0.17 30.99 -13.97
C ILE A 346 0.91 31.06 -12.87
N THR A 347 0.73 31.93 -11.89
CA THR A 347 1.68 32.10 -10.77
C THR A 347 1.86 30.80 -9.99
N ARG A 348 0.77 30.08 -9.74
CA ARG A 348 0.80 28.80 -9.02
C ARG A 348 1.48 27.71 -9.84
N LEU A 349 1.12 27.59 -11.11
CA LEU A 349 1.72 26.62 -12.04
C LEU A 349 3.24 26.84 -12.13
N GLU A 350 3.68 28.08 -12.30
CA GLU A 350 5.09 28.46 -12.32
C GLU A 350 5.81 28.11 -11.02
N THR A 351 5.17 28.38 -9.88
CA THR A 351 5.72 28.04 -8.56
C THR A 351 5.94 26.52 -8.43
N LYS A 352 4.95 25.71 -8.80
CA LYS A 352 5.06 24.25 -8.73
C LYS A 352 6.07 23.68 -9.72
N LEU A 353 6.15 24.21 -10.93
CA LEU A 353 7.13 23.79 -11.92
C LEU A 353 8.57 24.15 -11.54
N SER A 354 8.76 25.22 -10.76
CA SER A 354 10.06 25.70 -10.29
C SER A 354 10.48 25.10 -8.94
N ASP A 355 9.57 24.37 -8.25
CA ASP A 355 9.87 23.78 -6.95
C ASP A 355 10.83 22.61 -7.09
N LYS A 356 12.04 22.75 -6.53
CA LYS A 356 13.09 21.72 -6.58
C LYS A 356 12.67 20.42 -5.90
N ARG A 357 11.79 20.46 -4.90
CA ARG A 357 11.27 19.30 -4.19
C ARG A 357 10.38 18.42 -5.07
N LEU A 358 9.80 19.00 -6.13
CA LEU A 358 8.95 18.32 -7.10
C LEU A 358 9.68 17.95 -8.38
N LYS A 359 11.01 18.14 -8.44
CA LYS A 359 11.80 17.88 -9.66
C LYS A 359 11.62 16.45 -10.18
N PHE A 360 11.50 15.47 -9.30
CA PHE A 360 11.29 14.06 -9.66
C PHE A 360 9.97 13.80 -10.43
N ILE A 361 9.02 14.74 -10.37
CA ILE A 361 7.76 14.73 -11.12
C ILE A 361 7.80 15.72 -12.28
N THR A 362 8.11 17.00 -11.97
CA THR A 362 7.95 18.11 -12.92
C THR A 362 9.06 18.21 -13.96
N LYS A 363 10.25 17.69 -13.63
CA LYS A 363 11.41 17.72 -14.51
C LYS A 363 12.37 16.55 -14.25
N PRO A 364 11.91 15.30 -14.35
CA PRO A 364 12.80 14.16 -14.23
C PRO A 364 13.74 14.13 -15.43
N GLU A 365 15.04 14.08 -15.16
CA GLU A 365 16.10 14.09 -16.16
C GLU A 365 16.93 12.81 -16.06
N LYS A 366 17.32 12.28 -17.20
CA LYS A 366 18.29 11.17 -17.28
C LYS A 366 19.69 11.65 -16.85
N GLY A 367 20.61 10.72 -16.66
CA GLY A 367 21.98 11.04 -16.29
C GLY A 367 22.73 11.95 -17.28
N ASP A 368 22.27 12.02 -18.54
CA ASP A 368 22.78 12.92 -19.59
C ASP A 368 22.07 14.28 -19.62
N GLY A 369 21.09 14.52 -18.73
CA GLY A 369 20.31 15.75 -18.66
C GLY A 369 19.14 15.83 -19.65
N THR A 370 18.85 14.77 -20.40
CA THR A 370 17.67 14.71 -21.27
C THR A 370 16.41 14.32 -20.48
N ALA A 371 15.24 14.79 -20.94
CA ALA A 371 13.97 14.45 -20.33
C ALA A 371 13.57 12.99 -20.65
N TYR A 372 12.87 12.35 -19.72
CA TYR A 372 12.20 11.07 -19.99
C TYR A 372 10.98 11.29 -20.89
N THR A 373 10.89 10.47 -21.94
CA THR A 373 9.81 10.50 -22.94
C THR A 373 8.99 9.21 -22.91
N THR A 374 7.95 9.11 -23.72
CA THR A 374 7.10 7.92 -23.87
C THR A 374 7.93 6.65 -24.14
N GLY A 375 9.00 6.76 -24.92
CA GLY A 375 9.90 5.64 -25.23
C GLY A 375 10.67 5.07 -24.02
N ASP A 376 10.77 5.84 -22.95
CA ASP A 376 11.53 5.46 -21.75
C ASP A 376 10.64 4.81 -20.67
N PHE A 377 9.36 4.55 -20.94
CA PHE A 377 8.39 4.03 -19.98
C PHE A 377 8.87 2.73 -19.32
N ALA A 378 9.48 1.83 -20.09
CA ALA A 378 10.02 0.58 -19.55
C ALA A 378 11.15 0.82 -18.53
N GLU A 379 11.99 1.82 -18.73
CA GLU A 379 13.05 2.20 -17.81
C GLU A 379 12.48 2.78 -16.51
N ILE A 380 11.44 3.61 -16.62
CA ILE A 380 10.74 4.16 -15.46
C ILE A 380 10.11 3.04 -14.62
N LEU A 381 9.46 2.05 -15.23
CA LEU A 381 8.87 0.91 -14.53
C LEU A 381 9.93 0.05 -13.81
N LYS A 382 11.11 -0.10 -14.39
CA LYS A 382 12.21 -0.87 -13.79
C LYS A 382 12.61 -0.38 -12.41
N GLN A 383 12.46 0.90 -12.12
CA GLN A 383 12.84 1.49 -10.84
C GLN A 383 12.07 0.86 -9.67
N PHE A 384 10.76 0.61 -9.81
CA PHE A 384 9.97 0.15 -8.67
C PHE A 384 9.68 -1.34 -8.67
N LEU A 385 9.73 -1.99 -9.83
CA LEU A 385 9.30 -3.38 -9.93
C LEU A 385 10.39 -4.38 -9.56
N GLY A 386 11.65 -3.94 -9.49
CA GLY A 386 12.78 -4.79 -9.16
C GLY A 386 12.97 -6.03 -10.06
N TYR A 387 12.06 -6.23 -11.02
CA TYR A 387 11.97 -7.44 -11.83
C TYR A 387 13.21 -7.70 -12.66
N ILE A 388 13.81 -6.64 -13.20
CA ILE A 388 14.97 -6.77 -14.10
C ILE A 388 16.27 -6.85 -13.33
N GLU A 389 16.35 -6.17 -12.19
CA GLU A 389 17.54 -6.16 -11.33
C GLU A 389 17.49 -7.25 -10.24
N LYS A 390 16.48 -8.11 -10.26
CA LYS A 390 16.26 -9.17 -9.27
C LYS A 390 16.18 -8.65 -7.82
N CYS A 391 15.71 -7.40 -7.65
CA CYS A 391 15.48 -6.86 -6.32
C CYS A 391 14.28 -7.54 -5.66
N ASN A 392 14.45 -7.94 -4.40
CA ASN A 392 13.38 -8.52 -3.60
C ASN A 392 12.59 -7.45 -2.85
N VAL A 393 13.24 -6.34 -2.49
CA VAL A 393 12.61 -5.22 -1.78
C VAL A 393 12.93 -3.92 -2.47
N THR A 394 11.90 -3.14 -2.78
CA THR A 394 12.03 -1.74 -3.19
C THR A 394 11.39 -0.86 -2.13
N ILE A 395 12.18 -0.01 -1.49
CA ILE A 395 11.71 1.01 -0.56
C ILE A 395 11.62 2.32 -1.33
N ILE A 396 10.43 2.90 -1.36
CA ILE A 396 10.20 4.23 -1.91
C ILE A 396 10.07 5.18 -0.73
N ASP A 397 11.15 5.92 -0.46
CA ASP A 397 11.21 6.90 0.63
C ASP A 397 10.46 8.17 0.22
N LEU A 398 9.30 8.35 0.84
CA LEU A 398 8.40 9.46 0.60
C LEU A 398 8.54 10.59 1.65
N SER A 399 9.44 10.47 2.60
CA SER A 399 9.57 11.38 3.75
C SER A 399 9.91 12.83 3.37
N ALA A 400 10.59 13.03 2.24
CA ALA A 400 10.94 14.36 1.73
C ALA A 400 9.89 14.99 0.81
N ILE A 401 8.78 14.29 0.53
CA ILE A 401 7.71 14.79 -0.34
C ILE A 401 6.78 15.73 0.45
N PRO A 402 6.44 16.91 -0.09
CA PRO A 402 5.47 17.80 0.54
C PRO A 402 4.12 17.09 0.75
N PHE A 403 3.54 17.27 1.94
CA PHE A 403 2.29 16.59 2.34
C PHE A 403 1.15 16.79 1.35
N GLU A 404 1.03 18.01 0.78
CA GLU A 404 0.01 18.37 -0.21
C GLU A 404 0.11 17.60 -1.54
N VAL A 405 1.27 16.99 -1.83
CA VAL A 405 1.53 16.23 -3.05
C VAL A 405 1.64 14.72 -2.77
N LEU A 406 1.80 14.36 -1.50
CA LEU A 406 2.05 12.97 -1.08
C LEU A 406 0.94 12.03 -1.53
N SER A 407 -0.32 12.40 -1.34
CA SER A 407 -1.48 11.57 -1.75
C SER A 407 -1.54 11.35 -3.26
N ILE A 408 -1.15 12.36 -4.06
CA ILE A 408 -1.10 12.26 -5.53
C ILE A 408 -0.01 11.30 -5.95
N VAL A 409 1.17 11.38 -5.32
CA VAL A 409 2.32 10.48 -5.59
C VAL A 409 1.98 9.04 -5.26
N ILE A 410 1.39 8.80 -4.08
CA ILE A 410 0.94 7.45 -3.66
C ILE A 410 -0.11 6.90 -4.62
N SER A 411 -1.07 7.72 -5.03
CA SER A 411 -2.10 7.33 -6.01
C SER A 411 -1.48 6.92 -7.35
N LEU A 412 -0.61 7.77 -7.90
CA LEU A 412 0.08 7.52 -9.17
C LEU A 412 0.94 6.24 -9.11
N LEU A 413 1.76 6.08 -8.08
CA LEU A 413 2.59 4.89 -7.90
C LEU A 413 1.74 3.63 -7.77
N SER A 414 0.71 3.66 -6.92
CA SER A 414 -0.19 2.52 -6.70
C SER A 414 -0.89 2.12 -8.00
N ARG A 415 -1.37 3.09 -8.78
CA ARG A 415 -2.03 2.86 -10.06
C ARG A 415 -1.07 2.23 -11.08
N ILE A 416 0.15 2.76 -11.23
CA ILE A 416 1.13 2.23 -12.18
C ILE A 416 1.51 0.79 -11.83
N ILE A 417 1.76 0.52 -10.54
CA ILE A 417 2.11 -0.83 -10.05
C ILE A 417 0.94 -1.79 -10.28
N PHE A 418 -0.28 -1.37 -9.95
CA PHE A 418 -1.48 -2.20 -10.14
C PHE A 418 -1.75 -2.50 -11.61
N ASP A 419 -1.71 -1.49 -12.49
CA ASP A 419 -1.94 -1.64 -13.92
C ASP A 419 -0.90 -2.59 -14.53
N PHE A 420 0.37 -2.43 -14.15
CA PHE A 420 1.42 -3.35 -14.59
C PHE A 420 1.14 -4.78 -14.12
N ALA A 421 0.89 -4.99 -12.82
CA ALA A 421 0.65 -6.31 -12.26
C ALA A 421 -0.58 -6.99 -12.90
N PHE A 422 -1.64 -6.22 -13.15
CA PHE A 422 -2.85 -6.69 -13.79
C PHE A 422 -2.63 -7.14 -15.24
N HIS A 423 -1.95 -6.33 -16.04
CA HIS A 423 -1.64 -6.67 -17.44
C HIS A 423 -0.64 -7.81 -17.53
N TYR A 424 0.37 -7.82 -16.67
CA TYR A 424 1.34 -8.90 -16.59
C TYR A 424 0.69 -10.24 -16.21
N SER A 425 -0.18 -10.25 -15.20
CA SER A 425 -0.95 -11.43 -14.81
C SER A 425 -1.81 -11.98 -15.95
N LYS A 426 -2.47 -11.09 -16.72
CA LYS A 426 -3.24 -11.50 -17.89
C LYS A 426 -2.38 -12.16 -18.98
N LEU A 427 -1.22 -11.58 -19.29
CA LEU A 427 -0.29 -12.15 -20.26
C LEU A 427 0.18 -13.55 -19.82
N ARG A 428 0.55 -13.71 -18.56
CA ARG A 428 0.99 -14.99 -18.01
C ARG A 428 -0.14 -16.03 -18.02
N HIS A 429 -1.37 -15.62 -17.73
CA HIS A 429 -2.52 -16.52 -17.79
C HIS A 429 -2.81 -17.00 -19.21
N HIS A 430 -2.67 -16.15 -20.23
CA HIS A 430 -2.76 -16.56 -21.64
C HIS A 430 -1.68 -17.58 -22.04
N GLU A 431 -0.52 -17.55 -21.40
CA GLU A 431 0.55 -18.56 -21.57
C GLU A 431 0.30 -19.86 -20.78
N GLY A 432 -0.83 -19.99 -20.08
CA GLY A 432 -1.17 -21.13 -19.24
C GLY A 432 -0.37 -21.20 -17.94
N LYS A 433 0.27 -20.08 -17.53
CA LYS A 433 1.04 -19.97 -16.29
C LYS A 433 0.22 -19.31 -15.19
N VAL A 434 0.29 -19.85 -13.99
CA VAL A 434 -0.26 -19.21 -12.79
C VAL A 434 0.67 -18.05 -12.39
N ASN A 435 0.14 -17.09 -11.66
CA ASN A 435 0.90 -15.96 -11.13
C ASN A 435 2.12 -16.45 -10.32
N ASP A 436 3.26 -16.49 -10.96
CA ASP A 436 4.52 -17.01 -10.43
C ASP A 436 5.43 -15.89 -9.85
N ILE A 437 4.99 -14.63 -9.95
CA ILE A 437 5.68 -13.46 -9.41
C ILE A 437 4.68 -12.60 -8.64
N PRO A 438 4.47 -12.89 -7.36
CA PRO A 438 3.58 -12.09 -6.52
C PRO A 438 4.23 -10.73 -6.20
N PHE A 439 3.42 -9.66 -6.31
CA PHE A 439 3.76 -8.32 -5.83
C PHE A 439 3.07 -8.06 -4.50
N MET A 440 3.85 -7.60 -3.53
CA MET A 440 3.34 -7.16 -2.23
C MET A 440 3.58 -5.66 -2.09
N LEU A 441 2.50 -4.92 -1.91
CA LEU A 441 2.55 -3.49 -1.62
C LEU A 441 2.35 -3.27 -0.13
N VAL A 442 3.29 -2.60 0.50
CA VAL A 442 3.24 -2.22 1.91
C VAL A 442 3.04 -0.72 1.98
N CYS A 443 1.91 -0.30 2.55
CA CYS A 443 1.58 1.11 2.74
C CYS A 443 1.67 1.45 4.22
N GLU A 444 2.62 2.33 4.58
CA GLU A 444 2.69 2.90 5.91
C GLU A 444 1.62 3.99 6.06
N GLU A 445 1.10 4.13 7.29
CA GLU A 445 0.09 5.14 7.62
C GLU A 445 -1.08 5.23 6.61
N ALA A 446 -1.61 4.07 6.21
CA ALA A 446 -2.62 3.94 5.15
C ALA A 446 -3.95 4.70 5.40
N HIS A 447 -4.05 5.41 6.52
CA HIS A 447 -5.19 6.26 6.87
C HIS A 447 -5.02 7.74 6.43
N ASN A 448 -3.86 8.12 5.91
CA ASN A 448 -3.55 9.48 5.45
C ASN A 448 -3.82 9.65 3.96
#